data_6f8611fb6bdd0e406b8d553a57b53d25
#
_entry.id   6f8611fb6bdd0e406b8d553a57b53d25
#
_cell.length_a   1.000
_cell.length_b   1.000
_cell.length_c   1.000
_cell.angle_alpha   90.00
_cell.angle_beta   90.00
_cell.angle_gamma   90.00
#
_symmetry.space_group_name_H-M   'P 1'
#
loop_
_entity.id
_entity.type
_entity.pdbx_description
1 polymer ?
#
loop_
_entity_poly.entity_id
_entity_poly.type
_entity_poly.pdbx_seq_one_letter_code
_entity_poly.pdbx_strand_id
1 'polypeptide(L)'
;HIEVGMGKGRFLMDLARLHPDINYIGIEMYDSVLLRALQKREELEENGEVYSNLFFMRVDARLLPEIFEKGEVDKIYLNFSDPWPKARHAKRRLTSREFLARYDQILVQDGKVEFKTDNKELFEFSLEEVEEAGWNLEASTFDLHHNEEMVQGNVMTEYEEKFSSMDHPICKLIAKRRCLL
;
A
#
# COMPACT_ATOMS: atom_id res chain seq x y z
N HIS A 1 4.46 9.43 2.91
CA HIS A 1 3.81 8.13 2.74
C HIS A 1 3.82 7.72 1.28
N ILE A 2 3.94 6.43 0.98
CA ILE A 2 3.90 5.93 -0.40
C ILE A 2 2.87 4.80 -0.57
N GLU A 3 2.25 4.69 -1.74
CA GLU A 3 1.50 3.50 -2.15
C GLU A 3 2.23 2.82 -3.30
N VAL A 4 2.52 1.53 -3.17
CA VAL A 4 3.19 0.74 -4.19
C VAL A 4 2.15 -0.09 -4.95
N GLY A 5 2.08 0.14 -6.27
CA GLY A 5 1.01 -0.39 -7.11
C GLY A 5 -0.29 0.40 -6.94
N MET A 6 -0.20 1.73 -7.01
CA MET A 6 -1.32 2.64 -6.71
C MET A 6 -2.52 2.53 -7.66
N GLY A 7 -2.38 1.81 -8.77
CA GLY A 7 -3.44 1.71 -9.76
C GLY A 7 -3.86 3.09 -10.30
N LYS A 8 -5.16 3.37 -10.27
CA LYS A 8 -5.73 4.65 -10.73
C LYS A 8 -5.62 5.79 -9.71
N GLY A 9 -4.98 5.57 -8.55
CA GLY A 9 -4.61 6.59 -7.58
C GLY A 9 -5.73 7.14 -6.69
N ARG A 10 -6.98 6.66 -6.77
CA ARG A 10 -8.08 7.19 -5.96
C ARG A 10 -7.80 7.16 -4.46
N PHE A 11 -7.25 6.06 -3.97
CA PHE A 11 -6.92 5.89 -2.55
C PHE A 11 -5.99 7.01 -2.04
N LEU A 12 -4.92 7.31 -2.80
CA LEU A 12 -4.02 8.40 -2.43
C LEU A 12 -4.63 9.79 -2.62
N MET A 13 -5.50 9.98 -3.60
CA MET A 13 -6.24 11.24 -3.78
C MET A 13 -7.12 11.52 -2.56
N ASP A 14 -7.85 10.52 -2.08
CA ASP A 14 -8.69 10.64 -0.89
C ASP A 14 -7.85 10.91 0.38
N LEU A 15 -6.72 10.21 0.55
CA LEU A 15 -5.79 10.45 1.66
C LEU A 15 -5.17 11.84 1.61
N ALA A 16 -4.72 12.29 0.44
CA ALA A 16 -4.09 13.60 0.28
C ALA A 16 -5.04 14.75 0.62
N ARG A 17 -6.33 14.58 0.29
CA ARG A 17 -7.37 15.53 0.66
C ARG A 17 -7.68 15.52 2.16
N LEU A 18 -7.71 14.35 2.79
CA LEU A 18 -7.99 14.19 4.21
C LEU A 18 -6.84 14.68 5.10
N HIS A 19 -5.60 14.58 4.60
CA HIS A 19 -4.38 14.87 5.36
C HIS A 19 -3.45 15.79 4.55
N PRO A 20 -3.74 17.09 4.45
CA PRO A 20 -2.98 18.03 3.62
C PRO A 20 -1.55 18.30 4.12
N ASP A 21 -1.24 17.94 5.35
CA ASP A 21 0.06 18.04 6.02
C ASP A 21 0.98 16.85 5.75
N ILE A 22 0.50 15.80 5.09
CA ILE A 22 1.26 14.60 4.73
C ILE A 22 1.49 14.57 3.21
N ASN A 23 2.74 14.36 2.79
CA ASN A 23 3.06 14.11 1.39
C ASN A 23 2.79 12.66 1.01
N TYR A 24 2.13 12.47 -0.12
CA TYR A 24 1.81 11.17 -0.68
C TYR A 24 2.46 10.97 -2.04
N ILE A 25 3.09 9.82 -2.24
CA ILE A 25 3.69 9.44 -3.53
C ILE A 25 3.10 8.11 -3.98
N GLY A 26 2.45 8.11 -5.14
CA GLY A 26 1.96 6.89 -5.78
C GLY A 26 3.01 6.31 -6.72
N ILE A 27 3.32 5.03 -6.54
CA ILE A 27 4.26 4.27 -7.36
C ILE A 27 3.47 3.31 -8.26
N GLU A 28 3.67 3.44 -9.57
CA GLU A 28 3.05 2.57 -10.56
C GLU A 28 4.07 2.22 -11.66
N MET A 29 4.07 0.97 -12.08
CA MET A 29 5.01 0.48 -13.08
C MET A 29 4.47 0.63 -14.51
N TYR A 30 3.16 0.56 -14.67
CA TYR A 30 2.50 0.52 -15.97
C TYR A 30 2.06 1.92 -16.44
N ASP A 31 2.60 2.37 -17.57
CA ASP A 31 2.30 3.69 -18.16
C ASP A 31 0.82 3.95 -18.36
N SER A 32 0.10 2.94 -18.89
CA SER A 32 -1.33 3.07 -19.18
C SER A 32 -2.19 3.26 -17.93
N VAL A 33 -1.75 2.67 -16.81
CA VAL A 33 -2.43 2.79 -15.51
C VAL A 33 -2.12 4.15 -14.89
N LEU A 34 -0.84 4.55 -14.90
CA LEU A 34 -0.39 5.86 -14.44
C LEU A 34 -1.08 6.99 -15.19
N LEU A 35 -1.21 6.88 -16.53
CA LEU A 35 -1.92 7.87 -17.33
C LEU A 35 -3.38 8.04 -16.87
N ARG A 36 -4.06 6.95 -16.51
CA ARG A 36 -5.42 7.02 -15.96
C ARG A 36 -5.49 7.74 -14.61
N ALA A 37 -4.47 7.56 -13.76
CA ALA A 37 -4.38 8.28 -12.49
C ALA A 37 -4.18 9.79 -12.72
N LEU A 38 -3.32 10.17 -13.67
CA LEU A 38 -3.10 11.58 -14.03
C LEU A 38 -4.36 12.23 -14.59
N GLN A 39 -5.06 11.57 -15.52
CA GLN A 39 -6.33 12.05 -16.08
C GLN A 39 -7.39 12.25 -14.99
N LYS A 40 -7.51 11.28 -14.08
CA LYS A 40 -8.46 11.37 -12.96
C LYS A 40 -8.12 12.52 -12.02
N ARG A 41 -6.84 12.73 -11.72
CA ARG A 41 -6.39 13.88 -10.91
C ARG A 41 -6.74 15.19 -11.60
N GLU A 42 -6.47 15.33 -12.90
CA GLU A 42 -6.78 16.52 -13.69
C GLU A 42 -8.29 16.83 -13.67
N GLU A 43 -9.15 15.81 -13.89
CA GLU A 43 -10.59 15.96 -13.78
C GLU A 43 -11.06 16.48 -12.41
N LEU A 44 -10.45 15.99 -11.32
CA LEU A 44 -10.78 16.44 -9.95
C LEU A 44 -10.27 17.86 -9.69
N GLU A 45 -9.09 18.22 -10.18
CA GLU A 45 -8.53 19.57 -10.07
C GLU A 45 -9.37 20.59 -10.87
N GLU A 46 -9.88 20.24 -12.04
CA GLU A 46 -10.85 21.05 -12.80
C GLU A 46 -12.16 21.27 -12.05
N ASN A 47 -12.56 20.34 -11.19
CA ASN A 47 -13.73 20.44 -10.31
C ASN A 47 -13.45 21.14 -8.97
N GLY A 48 -12.27 21.72 -8.80
CA GLY A 48 -11.89 22.54 -7.64
C GLY A 48 -11.17 21.81 -6.51
N GLU A 49 -10.82 20.54 -6.70
CA GLU A 49 -9.96 19.84 -5.75
C GLU A 49 -8.51 20.34 -5.83
N VAL A 50 -7.75 20.23 -4.74
CA VAL A 50 -6.34 20.67 -4.69
C VAL A 50 -5.47 19.54 -4.13
N TYR A 51 -4.41 19.21 -4.88
CA TYR A 51 -3.47 18.11 -4.54
C TYR A 51 -2.02 18.58 -4.49
N SER A 52 -1.73 19.58 -3.65
CA SER A 52 -0.36 20.11 -3.48
C SER A 52 0.63 19.11 -2.83
N ASN A 53 0.09 18.10 -2.16
CA ASN A 53 0.82 17.09 -1.39
C ASN A 53 0.77 15.69 -2.03
N LEU A 54 0.34 15.57 -3.31
CA LEU A 54 0.21 14.29 -4.01
C LEU A 54 1.10 14.27 -5.26
N PHE A 55 1.90 13.23 -5.37
CA PHE A 55 2.85 13.01 -6.47
C PHE A 55 2.69 11.61 -7.03
N PHE A 56 2.98 11.43 -8.32
CA PHE A 56 2.97 10.12 -8.97
C PHE A 56 4.32 9.87 -9.63
N MET A 57 4.79 8.63 -9.51
CA MET A 57 6.06 8.19 -10.08
C MET A 57 5.86 6.89 -10.87
N ARG A 58 6.43 6.87 -12.09
CA ARG A 58 6.55 5.64 -12.86
C ARG A 58 7.84 4.91 -12.48
N VAL A 59 7.72 3.89 -11.65
CA VAL A 59 8.88 3.17 -11.10
C VAL A 59 8.53 1.72 -10.86
N ASP A 60 9.49 0.83 -11.13
CA ASP A 60 9.47 -0.55 -10.64
C ASP A 60 9.80 -0.55 -9.13
N ALA A 61 8.95 -1.12 -8.31
CA ALA A 61 9.13 -1.14 -6.87
C ALA A 61 10.43 -1.81 -6.38
N ARG A 62 11.10 -2.59 -7.24
CA ARG A 62 12.42 -3.15 -6.95
C ARG A 62 13.51 -2.09 -6.83
N LEU A 63 13.29 -0.92 -7.41
CA LEU A 63 14.23 0.21 -7.43
C LEU A 63 13.99 1.23 -6.30
N LEU A 64 13.02 0.99 -5.41
CA LEU A 64 12.72 1.93 -4.32
C LEU A 64 13.95 2.33 -3.48
N PRO A 65 14.90 1.42 -3.14
CA PRO A 65 16.11 1.80 -2.40
C PRO A 65 17.11 2.66 -3.18
N GLU A 66 16.94 2.78 -4.52
CA GLU A 66 17.75 3.66 -5.37
C GLU A 66 17.15 5.06 -5.51
N ILE A 67 15.88 5.22 -5.09
CA ILE A 67 15.07 6.43 -5.28
C ILE A 67 14.89 7.18 -3.96
N PHE A 68 14.61 6.45 -2.89
CA PHE A 68 14.39 6.99 -1.56
C PHE A 68 15.60 6.77 -0.67
N GLU A 69 15.94 7.78 0.13
CA GLU A 69 16.98 7.67 1.13
C GLU A 69 16.49 6.90 2.38
N LYS A 70 17.43 6.49 3.20
CA LYS A 70 17.14 5.80 4.46
C LYS A 70 16.36 6.72 5.42
N GLY A 71 15.18 6.26 5.83
CA GLY A 71 14.32 7.02 6.74
C GLY A 71 13.54 8.15 6.09
N GLU A 72 13.35 8.09 4.77
CA GLU A 72 12.58 9.09 4.02
C GLU A 72 11.08 8.78 3.98
N VAL A 73 10.70 7.52 4.20
CA VAL A 73 9.33 7.05 4.11
C VAL A 73 8.80 6.66 5.49
N ASP A 74 7.68 7.24 5.93
CA ASP A 74 7.04 6.90 7.20
C ASP A 74 6.11 5.70 7.08
N LYS A 75 5.45 5.54 5.93
CA LYS A 75 4.42 4.53 5.74
C LYS A 75 4.32 4.07 4.29
N ILE A 76 4.13 2.77 4.13
CA ILE A 76 3.90 2.12 2.83
C ILE A 76 2.52 1.48 2.84
N TYR A 77 1.73 1.78 1.81
CA TYR A 77 0.45 1.13 1.54
C TYR A 77 0.59 0.16 0.38
N LEU A 78 0.04 -1.04 0.56
CA LEU A 78 -0.07 -2.09 -0.44
C LEU A 78 -1.55 -2.49 -0.52
N ASN A 79 -2.24 -2.10 -1.58
CA ASN A 79 -3.66 -2.37 -1.72
C ASN A 79 -3.91 -3.26 -2.95
N PHE A 80 -4.46 -4.46 -2.71
CA PHE A 80 -4.91 -5.40 -3.75
C PHE A 80 -3.86 -5.68 -4.83
N SER A 81 -2.61 -5.83 -4.41
CA SER A 81 -1.49 -6.17 -5.29
C SER A 81 -1.65 -7.58 -5.88
N ASP A 82 -1.02 -7.80 -7.03
CA ASP A 82 -1.04 -9.07 -7.74
C ASP A 82 -0.62 -10.24 -6.85
N PRO A 83 -1.43 -11.32 -6.74
CA PRO A 83 -1.16 -12.44 -5.86
C PRO A 83 -0.06 -13.38 -6.36
N TRP A 84 0.32 -13.32 -7.64
CA TRP A 84 1.34 -14.19 -8.24
C TRP A 84 1.19 -15.63 -7.79
N PRO A 85 0.14 -16.38 -8.21
CA PRO A 85 -0.28 -17.65 -7.58
C PRO A 85 0.75 -18.78 -7.71
N LYS A 86 1.66 -18.71 -8.69
CA LYS A 86 2.70 -19.74 -8.86
C LYS A 86 3.81 -19.55 -7.82
N ALA A 87 4.16 -20.63 -7.08
CA ALA A 87 5.21 -20.61 -6.04
C ALA A 87 6.55 -20.00 -6.54
N ARG A 88 6.96 -20.30 -7.79
CA ARG A 88 8.17 -19.73 -8.39
C ARG A 88 8.16 -18.19 -8.52
N HIS A 89 6.99 -17.57 -8.38
CA HIS A 89 6.80 -16.13 -8.45
C HIS A 89 6.62 -15.46 -7.07
N ALA A 90 6.74 -16.20 -5.98
CA ALA A 90 6.55 -15.69 -4.61
C ALA A 90 7.35 -14.40 -4.35
N LYS A 91 8.61 -14.34 -4.83
CA LYS A 91 9.47 -13.15 -4.73
C LYS A 91 8.96 -11.89 -5.46
N ARG A 92 7.93 -12.01 -6.30
CA ARG A 92 7.28 -10.88 -6.99
C ARG A 92 6.14 -10.27 -6.17
N ARG A 93 5.65 -10.98 -5.15
CA ARG A 93 4.63 -10.47 -4.26
C ARG A 93 5.19 -9.29 -3.48
N LEU A 94 4.47 -8.20 -3.44
CA LEU A 94 4.93 -6.97 -2.76
C LEU A 94 5.06 -7.12 -1.22
N THR A 95 4.53 -8.20 -0.66
CA THR A 95 4.66 -8.57 0.76
C THR A 95 5.74 -9.62 1.02
N SER A 96 6.49 -10.06 -0.01
CA SER A 96 7.59 -11.01 0.19
C SER A 96 8.71 -10.42 1.04
N ARG A 97 9.48 -11.28 1.72
CA ARG A 97 10.65 -10.86 2.52
C ARG A 97 11.68 -10.08 1.71
N GLU A 98 11.80 -10.36 0.41
CA GLU A 98 12.66 -9.58 -0.50
C GLU A 98 12.17 -8.15 -0.66
N PHE A 99 10.86 -7.93 -0.67
CA PHE A 99 10.29 -6.59 -0.69
C PHE A 99 10.33 -5.94 0.69
N LEU A 100 10.02 -6.67 1.76
CA LEU A 100 10.17 -6.17 3.14
C LEU A 100 11.61 -5.69 3.41
N ALA A 101 12.63 -6.42 2.91
CA ALA A 101 14.03 -6.01 3.00
C ALA A 101 14.33 -4.71 2.21
N ARG A 102 13.62 -4.43 1.10
CA ARG A 102 13.72 -3.15 0.38
C ARG A 102 13.03 -2.03 1.14
N TYR A 103 11.86 -2.29 1.67
CA TYR A 103 11.13 -1.31 2.49
C TYR A 103 11.92 -0.91 3.75
N ASP A 104 12.63 -1.87 4.36
CA ASP A 104 13.50 -1.63 5.52
C ASP A 104 14.60 -0.61 5.23
N GLN A 105 15.05 -0.50 3.98
CA GLN A 105 16.09 0.45 3.59
C GLN A 105 15.60 1.90 3.50
N ILE A 106 14.31 2.13 3.27
CA ILE A 106 13.73 3.46 3.04
C ILE A 106 12.84 3.96 4.18
N LEU A 107 12.30 3.04 4.98
CA LEU A 107 11.41 3.39 6.09
C LEU A 107 12.15 4.04 7.25
N VAL A 108 11.49 4.98 7.92
CA VAL A 108 11.89 5.49 9.23
C VAL A 108 11.94 4.35 10.26
N GLN A 109 12.57 4.57 11.41
CA GLN A 109 12.76 3.55 12.45
C GLN A 109 11.43 2.89 12.89
N ASP A 110 10.36 3.67 13.01
CA ASP A 110 9.02 3.22 13.39
C ASP A 110 8.07 3.09 12.19
N GLY A 111 8.64 3.03 10.99
CA GLY A 111 7.89 2.96 9.74
C GLY A 111 7.05 1.68 9.61
N LYS A 112 5.92 1.80 8.93
CA LYS A 112 4.90 0.76 8.83
C LYS A 112 4.58 0.40 7.39
N VAL A 113 4.19 -0.85 7.21
CA VAL A 113 3.52 -1.34 6.00
C VAL A 113 2.07 -1.67 6.36
N GLU A 114 1.11 -1.09 5.64
CA GLU A 114 -0.29 -1.52 5.66
C GLU A 114 -0.60 -2.27 4.38
N PHE A 115 -1.12 -3.47 4.49
CA PHE A 115 -1.50 -4.31 3.37
C PHE A 115 -2.96 -4.71 3.46
N LYS A 116 -3.69 -4.55 2.33
CA LYS A 116 -5.07 -5.01 2.16
C LYS A 116 -5.18 -5.91 0.93
N THR A 117 -5.96 -6.98 1.06
CA THR A 117 -6.27 -7.91 -0.03
C THR A 117 -7.56 -8.67 0.25
N ASP A 118 -8.26 -9.08 -0.80
CA ASP A 118 -9.35 -10.06 -0.76
C ASP A 118 -8.85 -11.51 -0.97
N ASN A 119 -7.58 -11.67 -1.35
CA ASN A 119 -6.96 -12.97 -1.59
C ASN A 119 -6.40 -13.55 -0.29
N LYS A 120 -7.12 -14.53 0.28
CA LYS A 120 -6.76 -15.17 1.54
C LYS A 120 -5.41 -15.88 1.48
N GLU A 121 -5.08 -16.57 0.39
CA GLU A 121 -3.80 -17.28 0.25
C GLU A 121 -2.62 -16.30 0.22
N LEU A 122 -2.77 -15.16 -0.47
CA LEU A 122 -1.78 -14.09 -0.44
C LEU A 122 -1.66 -13.48 0.97
N PHE A 123 -2.77 -13.35 1.68
CA PHE A 123 -2.76 -12.81 3.03
C PHE A 123 -2.04 -13.73 4.02
N GLU A 124 -2.34 -15.03 4.01
CA GLU A 124 -1.65 -16.04 4.84
C GLU A 124 -0.15 -16.06 4.54
N PHE A 125 0.24 -16.09 3.27
CA PHE A 125 1.64 -15.93 2.86
C PHE A 125 2.27 -14.64 3.41
N SER A 126 1.54 -13.54 3.39
CA SER A 126 2.07 -12.25 3.87
C SER A 126 2.32 -12.23 5.37
N LEU A 127 1.47 -12.89 6.15
CA LEU A 127 1.68 -13.06 7.60
C LEU A 127 2.95 -13.87 7.89
N GLU A 128 3.18 -14.97 7.17
CA GLU A 128 4.41 -15.79 7.28
C GLU A 128 5.66 -14.98 6.90
N GLU A 129 5.61 -14.22 5.80
CA GLU A 129 6.75 -13.41 5.35
C GLU A 129 7.09 -12.28 6.32
N VAL A 130 6.10 -11.66 6.96
CA VAL A 130 6.30 -10.64 8.02
C VAL A 130 7.04 -11.24 9.21
N GLU A 131 6.64 -12.44 9.67
CA GLU A 131 7.27 -13.15 10.78
C GLU A 131 8.70 -13.55 10.43
N GLU A 132 8.91 -14.19 9.27
CA GLU A 132 10.22 -14.67 8.84
C GLU A 132 11.21 -13.53 8.51
N ALA A 133 10.71 -12.38 8.08
CA ALA A 133 11.52 -11.16 7.91
C ALA A 133 11.89 -10.51 9.26
N GLY A 134 11.33 -11.00 10.36
CA GLY A 134 11.58 -10.47 11.70
C GLY A 134 10.89 -9.12 11.96
N TRP A 135 9.83 -8.81 11.22
CA TRP A 135 9.01 -7.63 11.47
C TRP A 135 7.99 -7.89 12.59
N ASN A 136 7.51 -6.83 13.22
CA ASN A 136 6.45 -6.91 14.22
C ASN A 136 5.09 -6.78 13.53
N LEU A 137 4.26 -7.81 13.66
CA LEU A 137 2.85 -7.71 13.28
C LEU A 137 2.11 -6.94 14.38
N GLU A 138 1.67 -5.71 14.09
CA GLU A 138 0.93 -4.89 15.04
C GLU A 138 -0.56 -5.26 15.10
N ALA A 139 -1.16 -5.51 13.94
CA ALA A 139 -2.56 -5.89 13.83
C ALA A 139 -2.80 -6.70 12.56
N SER A 140 -3.77 -7.61 12.61
CA SER A 140 -4.25 -8.32 11.44
C SER A 140 -5.70 -8.75 11.59
N THR A 141 -6.42 -8.80 10.47
CA THR A 141 -7.78 -9.32 10.40
C THR A 141 -8.03 -9.96 9.04
N PHE A 142 -8.85 -11.01 9.03
CA PHE A 142 -9.35 -11.63 7.80
C PHE A 142 -10.65 -10.99 7.30
N ASP A 143 -11.21 -10.06 8.09
CA ASP A 143 -12.43 -9.34 7.74
C ASP A 143 -12.38 -7.92 8.33
N LEU A 144 -11.89 -6.98 7.52
CA LEU A 144 -11.68 -5.59 7.92
C LEU A 144 -12.98 -4.88 8.27
N HIS A 145 -14.01 -5.09 7.46
CA HIS A 145 -15.26 -4.33 7.60
C HIS A 145 -16.11 -4.75 8.80
N HIS A 146 -15.87 -5.95 9.35
CA HIS A 146 -16.46 -6.43 10.59
C HIS A 146 -15.52 -6.33 11.80
N ASN A 147 -14.35 -5.73 11.63
CA ASN A 147 -13.41 -5.48 12.74
C ASN A 147 -13.51 -4.02 13.20
N GLU A 148 -14.17 -3.78 14.34
CA GLU A 148 -14.48 -2.45 14.87
C GLU A 148 -13.25 -1.57 15.11
N GLU A 149 -12.11 -2.16 15.46
CA GLU A 149 -10.86 -1.41 15.70
C GLU A 149 -10.14 -1.08 14.39
N MET A 150 -9.98 -2.06 13.52
CA MET A 150 -9.16 -1.90 12.31
C MET A 150 -9.88 -1.16 11.17
N VAL A 151 -11.20 -1.05 11.22
CA VAL A 151 -11.98 -0.28 10.24
C VAL A 151 -11.96 1.22 10.51
N GLN A 152 -11.62 1.64 11.73
CA GLN A 152 -11.57 3.06 12.10
C GLN A 152 -10.51 3.79 11.26
N GLY A 153 -10.92 4.87 10.60
CA GLY A 153 -10.06 5.66 9.74
C GLY A 153 -9.65 4.96 8.43
N ASN A 154 -10.29 3.83 8.09
CA ASN A 154 -10.02 3.15 6.84
C ASN A 154 -10.50 3.98 5.64
N VAL A 155 -9.60 4.28 4.73
CA VAL A 155 -9.93 4.84 3.41
C VAL A 155 -10.02 3.67 2.43
N MET A 156 -11.13 3.58 1.71
CA MET A 156 -11.34 2.49 0.76
C MET A 156 -10.74 2.81 -0.61
N THR A 157 -10.20 1.79 -1.27
CA THR A 157 -9.94 1.85 -2.71
C THR A 157 -11.23 1.65 -3.50
N GLU A 158 -11.26 1.99 -4.80
CA GLU A 158 -12.40 1.67 -5.69
C GLU A 158 -12.69 0.15 -5.71
N TYR A 159 -11.62 -0.66 -5.64
CA TYR A 159 -11.73 -2.12 -5.59
C TYR A 159 -12.38 -2.59 -4.29
N GLU A 160 -11.92 -2.08 -3.17
CA GLU A 160 -12.44 -2.40 -1.85
C GLU A 160 -13.92 -2.03 -1.73
N GLU A 161 -14.31 -0.82 -2.14
CA GLU A 161 -15.69 -0.35 -2.13
C GLU A 161 -16.62 -1.30 -2.91
N LYS A 162 -16.18 -1.72 -4.10
CA LYS A 162 -16.94 -2.66 -4.93
C LYS A 162 -17.08 -4.03 -4.28
N PHE A 163 -16.02 -4.60 -3.73
CA PHE A 163 -16.04 -5.99 -3.24
C PHE A 163 -16.64 -6.09 -1.84
N SER A 164 -16.42 -5.12 -0.96
CA SER A 164 -17.06 -5.07 0.35
C SER A 164 -18.59 -4.91 0.24
N SER A 165 -19.07 -4.16 -0.76
CA SER A 165 -20.52 -4.05 -1.01
C SER A 165 -21.18 -5.37 -1.46
N MET A 166 -20.39 -6.36 -1.82
CA MET A 166 -20.83 -7.73 -2.19
C MET A 166 -20.54 -8.75 -1.07
N ASP A 167 -20.33 -8.30 0.17
CA ASP A 167 -19.96 -9.13 1.33
C ASP A 167 -18.69 -9.98 1.14
N HIS A 168 -17.77 -9.55 0.26
CA HIS A 168 -16.47 -10.18 0.18
C HIS A 168 -15.57 -9.67 1.31
N PRO A 169 -15.07 -10.54 2.20
CA PRO A 169 -14.20 -10.12 3.30
C PRO A 169 -12.88 -9.58 2.76
N ILE A 170 -12.46 -8.47 3.33
CA ILE A 170 -11.16 -7.84 3.03
C ILE A 170 -10.20 -8.13 4.19
N CYS A 171 -9.09 -8.77 3.88
CA CYS A 171 -8.01 -8.99 4.84
C CYS A 171 -7.16 -7.73 4.95
N LYS A 172 -6.71 -7.40 6.17
CA LYS A 172 -5.77 -6.31 6.42
C LYS A 172 -4.72 -6.72 7.44
N LEU A 173 -3.46 -6.34 7.22
CA LEU A 173 -2.42 -6.37 8.23
C LEU A 173 -1.70 -5.04 8.32
N ILE A 174 -1.15 -4.77 9.50
CA ILE A 174 -0.23 -3.67 9.78
C ILE A 174 1.03 -4.30 10.35
N ALA A 175 2.13 -4.14 9.65
CA ALA A 175 3.44 -4.60 10.09
C ALA A 175 4.38 -3.43 10.30
N LYS A 176 5.14 -3.48 11.39
CA LYS A 176 6.09 -2.45 11.78
C LYS A 176 7.50 -2.99 11.62
N ARG A 177 8.38 -2.15 11.08
CA ARG A 177 9.80 -2.40 11.07
C ARG A 177 10.32 -2.69 12.47
N ARG A 178 11.14 -3.73 12.65
CA ARG A 178 11.75 -4.03 13.93
C ARG A 178 12.88 -3.04 14.23
N CYS A 179 12.78 -2.39 15.37
CA CYS A 179 13.90 -1.59 15.88
C CYS A 179 15.03 -2.54 16.29
N LEU A 180 16.15 -2.52 15.59
CA LEU A 180 17.37 -3.13 16.09
C LEU A 180 17.92 -2.19 17.16
N LEU A 181 17.84 -2.62 18.42
CA LEU A 181 18.48 -1.98 19.57
C LEU A 181 19.99 -1.98 19.39
#